data_e2fd0d9f28036e27d67e91aa1a0fc9df
#
_entry.id   e2fd0d9f28036e27d67e91aa1a0fc9df
#
_cell.length_a   1.000
_cell.length_b   1.000
_cell.length_c   1.000
_cell.angle_alpha   90.00
_cell.angle_beta   90.00
_cell.angle_gamma   90.00
#
_symmetry.space_group_name_H-M   'P 1'
#
loop_
_entity.id
_entity.type
_entity.pdbx_description
1 polymer ?
#
loop_
_entity_poly.entity_id
_entity_poly.type
_entity_poly.pdbx_seq_one_letter_code
_entity_poly.pdbx_strand_id
1 'polypeptide(L)'
;MMSSVLTPEKSPASLRSLWNPIQRELAQFEAMLASELRSDHPFVDELVRYGCLIGGKRLRPALLLMCGKAAGQLRAEHLTLATVVEMIHTATLIHDDVLDEASTRRHLATVNSRWDNEASVLLGDFLFTHAFHLASTLDTTLACRRIGRATNRVCEGELRQKGSRGDFGLTEAEYFAIIEAKTAELTACSCELGAWYAGADEACAARFSDYGRDLGIAFQIADDVLDLVGDEHTAGKSLGTDLAKQKPTLPIIRLMQMLDEGLRQDLLHALESGAGPGRDGLVPLLNRYDAIHYAVERAKDYAERARQRLDGLSPGPAAESLRRLTHFVVNRSA
;
A
#
# COMPACT_ATOMS: atom_id res chain seq x y z
N MET A 1 14.61 -43.32 -19.27
CA MET A 1 13.63 -42.54 -20.03
C MET A 1 12.38 -42.41 -19.17
N MET A 2 12.23 -41.33 -18.44
CA MET A 2 10.95 -40.89 -17.87
C MET A 2 10.90 -39.38 -18.00
N SER A 3 10.15 -38.94 -18.99
CA SER A 3 9.85 -37.51 -19.24
C SER A 3 8.92 -37.02 -18.14
N SER A 4 9.41 -36.16 -17.28
CA SER A 4 8.56 -35.39 -16.34
C SER A 4 7.84 -34.32 -17.15
N VAL A 5 6.54 -34.53 -17.37
CA VAL A 5 5.63 -33.55 -17.91
C VAL A 5 5.51 -32.44 -16.88
N LEU A 6 6.22 -31.32 -17.09
CA LEU A 6 5.99 -30.05 -16.42
C LEU A 6 4.63 -29.55 -16.86
N THR A 7 3.64 -29.62 -15.97
CA THR A 7 2.38 -28.90 -16.13
C THR A 7 2.69 -27.41 -16.25
N PRO A 8 2.14 -26.69 -17.25
CA PRO A 8 2.37 -25.25 -17.36
C PRO A 8 1.78 -24.54 -16.13
N GLU A 9 2.62 -23.85 -15.38
CA GLU A 9 2.17 -22.90 -14.37
C GLU A 9 1.17 -21.93 -15.02
N LYS A 10 -0.03 -21.88 -14.46
CA LYS A 10 -1.06 -20.93 -14.90
C LYS A 10 -0.47 -19.53 -14.81
N SER A 11 -0.50 -18.78 -15.91
CA SER A 11 -0.18 -17.34 -15.95
C SER A 11 -0.67 -16.63 -14.70
N PRO A 12 0.13 -15.74 -14.08
CA PRO A 12 -0.27 -15.06 -12.85
C PRO A 12 -1.62 -14.39 -13.08
N ALA A 13 -2.57 -14.63 -12.18
CA ALA A 13 -3.90 -14.06 -12.26
C ALA A 13 -3.77 -12.54 -12.31
N SER A 14 -4.36 -11.89 -13.30
CA SER A 14 -4.38 -10.43 -13.31
C SER A 14 -5.12 -9.94 -12.06
N LEU A 15 -4.67 -8.83 -11.44
CA LEU A 15 -5.33 -8.24 -10.28
C LEU A 15 -6.85 -8.05 -10.54
N ARG A 16 -7.23 -7.68 -11.77
CA ARG A 16 -8.63 -7.54 -12.17
C ARG A 16 -9.44 -8.83 -12.01
N SER A 17 -8.85 -9.99 -12.27
CA SER A 17 -9.56 -11.28 -12.14
C SER A 17 -9.81 -11.64 -10.68
N LEU A 18 -9.01 -11.13 -9.74
CA LEU A 18 -9.23 -11.31 -8.32
C LEU A 18 -10.45 -10.53 -7.80
N TRP A 19 -10.86 -9.47 -8.50
CA TRP A 19 -12.01 -8.64 -8.12
C TRP A 19 -13.36 -9.14 -8.69
N ASN A 20 -13.37 -10.23 -9.45
CA ASN A 20 -14.61 -10.77 -10.02
C ASN A 20 -15.75 -10.92 -8.99
N PRO A 21 -15.51 -11.39 -7.74
CA PRO A 21 -16.60 -11.53 -6.77
C PRO A 21 -17.28 -10.21 -6.38
N ILE A 22 -16.62 -9.08 -6.57
CA ILE A 22 -17.13 -7.74 -6.17
C ILE A 22 -17.20 -6.76 -7.34
N GLN A 23 -17.22 -7.25 -8.57
CA GLN A 23 -17.19 -6.41 -9.78
C GLN A 23 -18.33 -5.39 -9.82
N ARG A 24 -19.54 -5.80 -9.40
CA ARG A 24 -20.72 -4.93 -9.34
C ARG A 24 -20.53 -3.85 -8.29
N GLU A 25 -20.11 -4.22 -7.10
CA GLU A 25 -19.91 -3.31 -5.97
C GLU A 25 -18.75 -2.34 -6.24
N LEU A 26 -17.70 -2.77 -6.93
CA LEU A 26 -16.65 -1.86 -7.38
C LEU A 26 -17.15 -0.83 -8.38
N ALA A 27 -18.02 -1.20 -9.31
CA ALA A 27 -18.63 -0.23 -10.23
C ALA A 27 -19.53 0.78 -9.49
N GLN A 28 -20.27 0.33 -8.48
CA GLN A 28 -21.07 1.21 -7.61
C GLN A 28 -20.19 2.14 -6.78
N PHE A 29 -19.11 1.63 -6.21
CA PHE A 29 -18.11 2.43 -5.51
C PHE A 29 -17.50 3.51 -6.42
N GLU A 30 -17.06 3.19 -7.63
CA GLU A 30 -16.50 4.18 -8.56
C GLU A 30 -17.52 5.27 -8.92
N ALA A 31 -18.79 4.90 -9.11
CA ALA A 31 -19.86 5.87 -9.34
C ALA A 31 -20.08 6.79 -8.12
N MET A 32 -20.07 6.23 -6.90
CA MET A 32 -20.19 6.99 -5.66
C MET A 32 -18.99 7.91 -5.47
N LEU A 33 -17.77 7.40 -5.63
CA LEU A 33 -16.55 8.20 -5.54
C LEU A 33 -16.60 9.38 -6.52
N ALA A 34 -17.01 9.14 -7.76
CA ALA A 34 -17.13 10.19 -8.77
C ALA A 34 -18.21 11.25 -8.43
N SER A 35 -19.28 10.87 -7.72
CA SER A 35 -20.32 11.80 -7.28
C SER A 35 -19.88 12.63 -6.08
N GLU A 36 -19.15 12.03 -5.14
CA GLU A 36 -18.63 12.72 -3.95
C GLU A 36 -17.48 13.70 -4.30
N LEU A 37 -16.80 13.48 -5.41
CA LEU A 37 -15.68 14.27 -5.88
C LEU A 37 -16.11 15.35 -6.87
N ARG A 38 -17.07 16.18 -6.45
CA ARG A 38 -17.61 17.30 -7.22
C ARG A 38 -17.66 18.57 -6.36
N SER A 39 -17.58 19.68 -7.03
CA SER A 39 -17.76 21.01 -6.41
C SER A 39 -18.53 21.93 -7.35
N ASP A 40 -19.36 22.81 -6.79
CA ASP A 40 -20.03 23.86 -7.54
C ASP A 40 -19.07 24.97 -8.00
N HIS A 41 -17.87 25.05 -7.37
CA HIS A 41 -16.85 26.00 -7.76
C HIS A 41 -15.97 25.40 -8.87
N PRO A 42 -15.89 26.01 -10.08
CA PRO A 42 -15.21 25.41 -11.24
C PRO A 42 -13.76 25.02 -10.99
N PHE A 43 -12.98 25.86 -10.31
CA PHE A 43 -11.57 25.58 -9.99
C PHE A 43 -11.43 24.40 -9.02
N VAL A 44 -12.28 24.33 -8.00
CA VAL A 44 -12.28 23.21 -7.04
C VAL A 44 -12.70 21.92 -7.72
N ASP A 45 -13.75 21.95 -8.59
CA ASP A 45 -14.21 20.77 -9.34
C ASP A 45 -13.10 20.23 -10.27
N GLU A 46 -12.39 21.13 -10.97
CA GLU A 46 -11.25 20.71 -11.81
C GLU A 46 -10.15 20.05 -10.99
N LEU A 47 -9.76 20.67 -9.87
CA LEU A 47 -8.68 20.22 -9.01
C LEU A 47 -9.00 18.84 -8.38
N VAL A 48 -10.19 18.69 -7.81
CA VAL A 48 -10.65 17.45 -7.16
C VAL A 48 -10.72 16.31 -8.17
N ARG A 49 -11.32 16.55 -9.33
CA ARG A 49 -11.42 15.55 -10.41
C ARG A 49 -10.05 15.12 -10.90
N TYR A 50 -9.13 16.05 -11.09
CA TYR A 50 -7.78 15.73 -11.52
C TYR A 50 -7.01 14.89 -10.49
N GLY A 51 -7.00 15.32 -9.22
CA GLY A 51 -6.34 14.57 -8.15
C GLY A 51 -6.84 13.13 -8.03
N CYS A 52 -8.11 12.90 -8.34
CA CYS A 52 -8.71 11.57 -8.29
C CYS A 52 -8.52 10.74 -9.58
N LEU A 53 -8.23 11.37 -10.72
CA LEU A 53 -7.79 10.67 -11.94
C LEU A 53 -6.43 9.95 -11.74
N ILE A 54 -5.58 10.45 -10.86
CA ILE A 54 -4.33 9.82 -10.45
C ILE A 54 -4.60 8.49 -9.68
N GLY A 55 -5.86 8.15 -9.48
CA GLY A 55 -6.37 6.97 -8.80
C GLY A 55 -5.69 5.66 -9.18
N GLY A 56 -5.66 4.72 -8.23
CA GLY A 56 -4.85 3.54 -8.27
C GLY A 56 -5.53 2.24 -8.67
N LYS A 57 -4.88 1.16 -8.23
CA LYS A 57 -5.39 -0.22 -8.37
C LYS A 57 -6.63 -0.48 -7.50
N ARG A 58 -7.14 0.54 -6.78
CA ARG A 58 -8.30 0.46 -5.87
C ARG A 58 -8.20 -0.69 -4.87
N LEU A 59 -6.99 -0.96 -4.38
CA LEU A 59 -6.73 -2.11 -3.53
C LEU A 59 -7.51 -2.03 -2.20
N ARG A 60 -7.48 -0.88 -1.53
CA ARG A 60 -8.14 -0.72 -0.22
C ARG A 60 -9.66 -0.83 -0.28
N PRO A 61 -10.37 -0.12 -1.19
CA PRO A 61 -11.81 -0.33 -1.38
C PRO A 61 -12.15 -1.76 -1.79
N ALA A 62 -11.34 -2.39 -2.67
CA ALA A 62 -11.56 -3.78 -3.06
C ALA A 62 -11.39 -4.74 -1.87
N LEU A 63 -10.38 -4.54 -1.02
CA LEU A 63 -10.18 -5.33 0.19
C LEU A 63 -11.34 -5.17 1.17
N LEU A 64 -11.83 -3.94 1.39
CA LEU A 64 -12.99 -3.67 2.25
C LEU A 64 -14.22 -4.44 1.77
N LEU A 65 -14.55 -4.32 0.49
CA LEU A 65 -15.69 -5.00 -0.12
C LEU A 65 -15.51 -6.52 -0.10
N MET A 66 -14.31 -7.01 -0.38
CA MET A 66 -14.01 -8.45 -0.41
C MET A 66 -14.10 -9.07 0.99
N CYS A 67 -13.53 -8.40 2.01
CA CYS A 67 -13.62 -8.84 3.41
C CYS A 67 -15.08 -8.82 3.89
N GLY A 68 -15.84 -7.78 3.55
CA GLY A 68 -17.27 -7.74 3.85
C GLY A 68 -18.03 -8.90 3.24
N LYS A 69 -17.77 -9.21 1.96
CA LYS A 69 -18.42 -10.33 1.25
C LYS A 69 -17.99 -11.70 1.77
N ALA A 70 -16.77 -11.84 2.27
CA ALA A 70 -16.25 -13.07 2.87
C ALA A 70 -16.76 -13.27 4.29
N ALA A 71 -17.03 -12.19 5.02
CA ALA A 71 -17.54 -12.23 6.40
C ALA A 71 -19.08 -12.32 6.48
N GLY A 72 -19.80 -11.84 5.46
CA GLY A 72 -21.28 -11.83 5.49
C GLY A 72 -21.89 -11.13 4.28
N GLN A 73 -22.82 -10.22 4.52
CA GLN A 73 -23.52 -9.50 3.48
C GLN A 73 -23.02 -8.05 3.33
N LEU A 74 -22.78 -7.64 2.09
CA LEU A 74 -22.51 -6.24 1.79
C LEU A 74 -23.79 -5.40 1.96
N ARG A 75 -23.63 -4.20 2.52
CA ARG A 75 -24.65 -3.21 2.77
C ARG A 75 -24.23 -1.88 2.14
N ALA A 76 -25.13 -0.87 2.15
CA ALA A 76 -24.83 0.45 1.60
C ALA A 76 -23.62 1.11 2.27
N GLU A 77 -23.42 0.89 3.57
CA GLU A 77 -22.31 1.43 4.36
C GLU A 77 -20.94 0.97 3.83
N HIS A 78 -20.85 -0.20 3.20
CA HIS A 78 -19.63 -0.66 2.58
C HIS A 78 -19.19 0.21 1.41
N LEU A 79 -20.13 0.72 0.61
CA LEU A 79 -19.82 1.62 -0.50
C LEU A 79 -19.34 2.98 0.04
N THR A 80 -20.01 3.50 1.06
CA THR A 80 -19.60 4.71 1.78
C THR A 80 -18.18 4.55 2.34
N LEU A 81 -17.92 3.47 3.06
CA LEU A 81 -16.60 3.21 3.66
C LEU A 81 -15.50 2.96 2.62
N ALA A 82 -15.81 2.26 1.52
CA ALA A 82 -14.90 2.09 0.41
C ALA A 82 -14.50 3.45 -0.21
N THR A 83 -15.47 4.35 -0.35
CA THR A 83 -15.24 5.73 -0.82
C THR A 83 -14.36 6.50 0.17
N VAL A 84 -14.67 6.44 1.46
CA VAL A 84 -13.90 7.09 2.53
C VAL A 84 -12.44 6.65 2.55
N VAL A 85 -12.17 5.35 2.55
CA VAL A 85 -10.79 4.85 2.62
C VAL A 85 -9.98 5.19 1.36
N GLU A 86 -10.63 5.25 0.19
CA GLU A 86 -9.95 5.66 -1.05
C GLU A 86 -9.69 7.16 -1.09
N MET A 87 -10.60 8.00 -0.59
CA MET A 87 -10.38 9.45 -0.46
C MET A 87 -9.22 9.75 0.48
N ILE A 88 -9.17 9.10 1.64
CA ILE A 88 -8.05 9.22 2.59
C ILE A 88 -6.74 8.80 1.93
N HIS A 89 -6.73 7.64 1.25
CA HIS A 89 -5.53 7.19 0.54
C HIS A 89 -5.10 8.16 -0.57
N THR A 90 -6.06 8.72 -1.32
CA THR A 90 -5.77 9.72 -2.35
C THR A 90 -5.19 10.99 -1.75
N ALA A 91 -5.74 11.46 -0.62
CA ALA A 91 -5.20 12.61 0.12
C ALA A 91 -3.74 12.38 0.55
N THR A 92 -3.43 11.19 1.12
CA THR A 92 -2.04 10.87 1.50
C THR A 92 -1.11 10.87 0.30
N LEU A 93 -1.55 10.33 -0.86
CA LEU A 93 -0.74 10.34 -2.08
C LEU A 93 -0.44 11.76 -2.60
N ILE A 94 -1.43 12.67 -2.51
CA ILE A 94 -1.27 14.07 -2.95
C ILE A 94 -0.31 14.82 -2.01
N HIS A 95 -0.41 14.59 -0.70
CA HIS A 95 0.54 15.15 0.27
C HIS A 95 1.94 14.58 0.09
N ASP A 96 2.06 13.27 -0.15
CA ASP A 96 3.35 12.62 -0.42
C ASP A 96 4.03 13.18 -1.67
N ASP A 97 3.27 13.50 -2.74
CA ASP A 97 3.83 14.11 -3.94
C ASP A 97 4.49 15.47 -3.64
N VAL A 98 3.94 16.26 -2.72
CA VAL A 98 4.56 17.51 -2.24
C VAL A 98 5.79 17.22 -1.39
N LEU A 99 5.69 16.30 -0.43
CA LEU A 99 6.78 15.95 0.50
C LEU A 99 7.98 15.32 -0.22
N ASP A 100 7.71 14.64 -1.31
CA ASP A 100 8.68 13.93 -2.14
C ASP A 100 9.13 14.73 -3.38
N GLU A 101 8.61 15.96 -3.56
CA GLU A 101 8.88 16.83 -4.72
C GLU A 101 8.66 16.10 -6.06
N ALA A 102 7.66 15.22 -6.08
CA ALA A 102 7.38 14.39 -7.25
C ALA A 102 6.74 15.24 -8.37
N SER A 103 7.29 15.17 -9.58
CA SER A 103 6.72 15.84 -10.76
C SER A 103 5.72 14.98 -11.52
N THR A 104 5.81 13.66 -11.39
CA THR A 104 4.96 12.71 -12.10
C THR A 104 4.52 11.56 -11.21
N ARG A 105 3.29 11.08 -11.42
CA ARG A 105 2.74 9.88 -10.81
C ARG A 105 1.94 9.11 -11.86
N ARG A 106 2.27 7.85 -12.11
CA ARG A 106 1.60 6.99 -13.10
C ARG A 106 1.49 7.63 -14.48
N HIS A 107 2.60 8.21 -14.94
CA HIS A 107 2.71 8.92 -16.22
C HIS A 107 1.87 10.20 -16.35
N LEU A 108 1.23 10.66 -15.29
CA LEU A 108 0.54 11.94 -15.22
C LEU A 108 1.35 12.94 -14.40
N ALA A 109 1.25 14.23 -14.70
CA ALA A 109 1.79 15.26 -13.83
C ALA A 109 1.12 15.18 -12.45
N THR A 110 1.89 15.40 -11.38
CA THR A 110 1.32 15.51 -10.03
C THR A 110 0.52 16.82 -9.88
N VAL A 111 -0.31 16.93 -8.86
CA VAL A 111 -1.09 18.14 -8.61
C VAL A 111 -0.15 19.33 -8.35
N ASN A 112 0.90 19.14 -7.52
CA ASN A 112 1.90 20.18 -7.25
C ASN A 112 2.69 20.61 -8.49
N SER A 113 2.90 19.71 -9.44
CA SER A 113 3.57 20.04 -10.71
C SER A 113 2.66 20.77 -11.70
N ARG A 114 1.34 20.47 -11.68
CA ARG A 114 0.37 21.08 -12.60
C ARG A 114 -0.15 22.43 -12.10
N TRP A 115 -0.31 22.59 -10.80
CA TRP A 115 -0.70 23.85 -10.15
C TRP A 115 0.43 24.32 -9.24
N ASP A 116 0.42 23.99 -7.97
CA ASP A 116 1.45 24.29 -6.99
C ASP A 116 1.31 23.45 -5.71
N ASN A 117 2.23 23.65 -4.76
CA ASN A 117 2.20 22.96 -3.48
C ASN A 117 1.01 23.38 -2.63
N GLU A 118 0.58 24.64 -2.69
CA GLU A 118 -0.54 25.16 -1.91
C GLU A 118 -1.84 24.48 -2.34
N ALA A 119 -2.11 24.40 -3.65
CA ALA A 119 -3.26 23.69 -4.20
C ALA A 119 -3.27 22.21 -3.79
N SER A 120 -2.08 21.57 -3.78
CA SER A 120 -1.95 20.16 -3.38
C SER A 120 -2.27 19.93 -1.92
N VAL A 121 -1.72 20.77 -1.03
CA VAL A 121 -2.00 20.67 0.42
C VAL A 121 -3.49 20.87 0.68
N LEU A 122 -4.08 21.93 0.11
CA LEU A 122 -5.51 22.23 0.27
C LEU A 122 -6.41 21.13 -0.32
N LEU A 123 -6.03 20.54 -1.45
CA LEU A 123 -6.77 19.40 -2.01
C LEU A 123 -6.73 18.17 -1.11
N GLY A 124 -5.56 17.85 -0.56
CA GLY A 124 -5.43 16.75 0.40
C GLY A 124 -6.29 16.97 1.63
N ASP A 125 -6.29 18.19 2.20
CA ASP A 125 -7.12 18.56 3.35
C ASP A 125 -8.63 18.49 2.99
N PHE A 126 -9.01 18.94 1.80
CA PHE A 126 -10.37 18.83 1.31
C PHE A 126 -10.84 17.37 1.25
N LEU A 127 -10.04 16.49 0.65
CA LEU A 127 -10.38 15.06 0.57
C LEU A 127 -10.46 14.42 1.96
N PHE A 128 -9.56 14.77 2.87
CA PHE A 128 -9.53 14.29 4.25
C PHE A 128 -10.79 14.69 5.00
N THR A 129 -11.11 15.99 5.00
CA THR A 129 -12.29 16.52 5.70
C THR A 129 -13.59 15.98 5.12
N HIS A 130 -13.70 15.85 3.79
CA HIS A 130 -14.86 15.27 3.14
C HIS A 130 -15.02 13.78 3.46
N ALA A 131 -13.92 13.01 3.50
CA ALA A 131 -13.94 11.61 3.91
C ALA A 131 -14.47 11.44 5.34
N PHE A 132 -14.03 12.28 6.29
CA PHE A 132 -14.53 12.25 7.66
C PHE A 132 -15.99 12.69 7.76
N HIS A 133 -16.40 13.71 6.98
CA HIS A 133 -17.80 14.09 6.88
C HIS A 133 -18.64 12.90 6.42
N LEU A 134 -18.26 12.24 5.33
CA LEU A 134 -18.97 11.08 4.80
C LEU A 134 -19.01 9.90 5.80
N ALA A 135 -17.91 9.61 6.48
CA ALA A 135 -17.89 8.60 7.54
C ALA A 135 -18.80 8.94 8.72
N SER A 136 -19.01 10.23 9.02
CA SER A 136 -19.87 10.69 10.10
C SER A 136 -21.37 10.58 9.79
N THR A 137 -21.75 10.35 8.52
CA THR A 137 -23.16 10.13 8.13
C THR A 137 -23.64 8.72 8.45
N LEU A 138 -22.73 7.81 8.84
CA LEU A 138 -23.10 6.46 9.26
C LEU A 138 -23.74 6.47 10.65
N ASP A 139 -24.62 5.50 10.92
CA ASP A 139 -25.43 5.44 12.16
C ASP A 139 -24.61 5.36 13.45
N THR A 140 -23.33 5.00 13.37
CA THR A 140 -22.47 4.87 14.53
C THR A 140 -21.13 5.59 14.36
N THR A 141 -20.54 6.04 15.46
CA THR A 141 -19.19 6.66 15.45
C THR A 141 -18.05 5.65 15.29
N LEU A 142 -18.34 4.37 15.13
CA LEU A 142 -17.32 3.32 15.07
C LEU A 142 -16.37 3.53 13.89
N ALA A 143 -16.93 3.77 12.70
CA ALA A 143 -16.11 4.01 11.49
C ALA A 143 -15.18 5.21 11.69
N CYS A 144 -15.68 6.36 12.14
CA CYS A 144 -14.88 7.54 12.42
C CYS A 144 -13.76 7.26 13.44
N ARG A 145 -14.02 6.50 14.49
CA ARG A 145 -13.00 6.15 15.49
C ARG A 145 -11.93 5.21 14.94
N ARG A 146 -12.31 4.19 14.14
CA ARG A 146 -11.35 3.26 13.53
C ARG A 146 -10.51 3.95 12.46
N ILE A 147 -11.14 4.72 11.59
CA ILE A 147 -10.48 5.50 10.55
C ILE A 147 -9.55 6.55 11.19
N GLY A 148 -10.04 7.31 12.19
CA GLY A 148 -9.24 8.31 12.88
C GLY A 148 -8.00 7.73 13.56
N ARG A 149 -8.11 6.55 14.18
CA ARG A 149 -6.95 5.83 14.71
C ARG A 149 -5.97 5.43 13.61
N ALA A 150 -6.48 4.83 12.53
CA ALA A 150 -5.64 4.38 11.42
C ALA A 150 -4.91 5.54 10.74
N THR A 151 -5.60 6.64 10.46
CA THR A 151 -5.00 7.84 9.84
C THR A 151 -3.97 8.52 10.74
N ASN A 152 -4.19 8.56 12.05
CA ASN A 152 -3.20 9.07 13.00
C ASN A 152 -1.92 8.21 12.96
N ARG A 153 -2.07 6.87 12.91
CA ARG A 153 -0.92 5.95 12.77
C ARG A 153 -0.21 6.15 11.44
N VAL A 154 -0.94 6.37 10.34
CA VAL A 154 -0.34 6.67 9.02
C VAL A 154 0.51 7.94 9.09
N CYS A 155 -0.02 9.02 9.66
CA CYS A 155 0.74 10.27 9.84
C CYS A 155 1.98 10.06 10.72
N GLU A 156 1.87 9.29 11.81
CA GLU A 156 3.01 8.95 12.66
C GLU A 156 4.08 8.16 11.87
N GLY A 157 3.66 7.20 11.03
CA GLY A 157 4.56 6.44 10.16
C GLY A 157 5.31 7.31 9.16
N GLU A 158 4.63 8.29 8.55
CA GLU A 158 5.25 9.27 7.66
C GLU A 158 6.29 10.14 8.38
N LEU A 159 5.94 10.65 9.56
CA LEU A 159 6.86 11.45 10.38
C LEU A 159 8.09 10.64 10.78
N ARG A 160 7.93 9.38 11.17
CA ARG A 160 9.04 8.48 11.50
C ARG A 160 9.91 8.21 10.28
N GLN A 161 9.32 7.92 9.11
CA GLN A 161 10.07 7.71 7.87
C GLN A 161 10.85 8.97 7.47
N LYS A 162 10.25 10.16 7.61
CA LYS A 162 10.94 11.42 7.36
C LYS A 162 12.12 11.60 8.31
N GLY A 163 11.93 11.28 9.60
CA GLY A 163 12.98 11.40 10.62
C GLY A 163 14.12 10.41 10.45
N SER A 164 13.90 9.29 9.76
CA SER A 164 14.91 8.26 9.50
C SER A 164 15.59 8.37 8.13
N ARG A 165 15.28 9.40 7.32
CA ARG A 165 15.97 9.63 6.04
C ARG A 165 17.46 9.85 6.29
N GLY A 166 18.31 9.12 5.57
CA GLY A 166 19.77 9.15 5.74
C GLY A 166 20.31 8.30 6.90
N ASP A 167 19.44 7.77 7.77
CA ASP A 167 19.87 6.87 8.84
C ASP A 167 19.96 5.42 8.34
N PHE A 168 21.06 5.09 7.68
CA PHE A 168 21.33 3.72 7.22
C PHE A 168 21.72 2.74 8.34
N GLY A 169 21.76 3.21 9.60
CA GLY A 169 21.84 2.41 10.82
C GLY A 169 20.49 1.95 11.35
N LEU A 170 19.38 2.35 10.71
CA LEU A 170 18.02 1.96 11.08
C LEU A 170 17.91 0.45 11.29
N THR A 171 17.31 0.03 12.40
CA THR A 171 17.09 -1.39 12.68
C THR A 171 15.92 -1.97 11.88
N GLU A 172 15.94 -3.28 11.67
CA GLU A 172 14.81 -3.98 11.03
C GLU A 172 13.49 -3.77 11.78
N ALA A 173 13.53 -3.73 13.13
CA ALA A 173 12.34 -3.50 13.96
C ALA A 173 11.74 -2.10 13.73
N GLU A 174 12.58 -1.07 13.60
CA GLU A 174 12.15 0.29 13.30
C GLU A 174 11.57 0.40 11.88
N TYR A 175 12.22 -0.24 10.89
CA TYR A 175 11.69 -0.34 9.53
C TYR A 175 10.29 -0.96 9.54
N PHE A 176 10.09 -2.11 10.21
CA PHE A 176 8.77 -2.73 10.29
C PHE A 176 7.75 -1.83 10.98
N ALA A 177 8.13 -1.13 12.05
CA ALA A 177 7.23 -0.19 12.71
C ALA A 177 6.80 0.97 11.78
N ILE A 178 7.70 1.45 10.92
CA ILE A 178 7.40 2.50 9.93
C ILE A 178 6.43 1.98 8.88
N ILE A 179 6.72 0.86 8.21
CA ILE A 179 5.87 0.36 7.12
C ILE A 179 4.53 -0.18 7.63
N GLU A 180 4.48 -0.72 8.84
CA GLU A 180 3.23 -1.10 9.49
C GLU A 180 2.34 0.13 9.67
N ALA A 181 2.86 1.20 10.26
CA ALA A 181 2.11 2.42 10.50
C ALA A 181 1.72 3.13 9.19
N LYS A 182 2.68 3.38 8.30
CA LYS A 182 2.48 4.14 7.06
C LYS A 182 1.55 3.42 6.06
N THR A 183 1.76 2.11 5.86
CA THR A 183 1.14 1.38 4.75
C THR A 183 0.12 0.36 5.21
N ALA A 184 0.46 -0.47 6.22
CA ALA A 184 -0.39 -1.59 6.59
C ALA A 184 -1.61 -1.18 7.42
N GLU A 185 -1.52 -0.12 8.22
CA GLU A 185 -2.59 0.29 9.13
C GLU A 185 -3.90 0.66 8.41
N LEU A 186 -3.84 1.45 7.34
CA LEU A 186 -5.05 1.78 6.57
C LEU A 186 -5.62 0.55 5.84
N THR A 187 -4.76 -0.39 5.43
CA THR A 187 -5.19 -1.65 4.82
C THR A 187 -5.88 -2.55 5.86
N ALA A 188 -5.33 -2.64 7.06
CA ALA A 188 -5.92 -3.34 8.19
C ALA A 188 -7.30 -2.76 8.56
N CYS A 189 -7.39 -1.45 8.69
CA CYS A 189 -8.64 -0.74 8.95
C CYS A 189 -9.70 -1.02 7.87
N SER A 190 -9.30 -1.03 6.59
CA SER A 190 -10.22 -1.34 5.48
C SER A 190 -10.78 -2.76 5.61
N CYS A 191 -9.95 -3.75 5.90
CA CYS A 191 -10.38 -5.14 6.07
C CYS A 191 -11.28 -5.31 7.30
N GLU A 192 -10.93 -4.68 8.43
CA GLU A 192 -11.70 -4.69 9.66
C GLU A 192 -13.11 -4.11 9.46
N LEU A 193 -13.20 -2.92 8.86
CA LEU A 193 -14.47 -2.25 8.61
C LEU A 193 -15.35 -3.06 7.66
N GLY A 194 -14.75 -3.64 6.61
CA GLY A 194 -15.48 -4.53 5.70
C GLY A 194 -16.14 -5.70 6.43
N ALA A 195 -15.40 -6.39 7.30
CA ALA A 195 -15.94 -7.51 8.06
C ALA A 195 -16.97 -7.06 9.11
N TRP A 196 -16.67 -5.99 9.84
CA TRP A 196 -17.55 -5.47 10.88
C TRP A 196 -18.92 -5.09 10.36
N TYR A 197 -18.99 -4.31 9.29
CA TYR A 197 -20.25 -3.85 8.71
C TYR A 197 -21.03 -4.97 7.99
N ALA A 198 -20.37 -6.09 7.69
CA ALA A 198 -21.04 -7.30 7.20
C ALA A 198 -21.70 -8.13 8.31
N GLY A 199 -21.53 -7.73 9.58
CA GLY A 199 -22.11 -8.41 10.75
C GLY A 199 -21.17 -9.39 11.43
N ALA A 200 -19.87 -9.33 11.16
CA ALA A 200 -18.88 -10.13 11.88
C ALA A 200 -18.80 -9.70 13.37
N ASP A 201 -18.53 -10.64 14.25
CA ASP A 201 -18.19 -10.35 15.63
C ASP A 201 -16.80 -9.69 15.74
N GLU A 202 -16.46 -9.18 16.91
CA GLU A 202 -15.20 -8.50 17.18
C GLU A 202 -13.98 -9.36 16.87
N ALA A 203 -14.02 -10.65 17.22
CA ALA A 203 -12.91 -11.58 16.98
C ALA A 203 -12.70 -11.82 15.49
N CYS A 204 -13.77 -11.98 14.72
CA CYS A 204 -13.72 -12.13 13.29
C CYS A 204 -13.24 -10.84 12.60
N ALA A 205 -13.75 -9.68 12.99
CA ALA A 205 -13.31 -8.38 12.46
C ALA A 205 -11.82 -8.13 12.76
N ALA A 206 -11.34 -8.47 13.97
CA ALA A 206 -9.92 -8.39 14.33
C ALA A 206 -9.05 -9.31 13.46
N ARG A 207 -9.50 -10.52 13.14
CA ARG A 207 -8.78 -11.41 12.21
C ARG A 207 -8.64 -10.83 10.82
N PHE A 208 -9.68 -10.16 10.30
CA PHE A 208 -9.58 -9.45 9.03
C PHE A 208 -8.66 -8.22 9.11
N SER A 209 -8.63 -7.54 10.26
CA SER A 209 -7.64 -6.48 10.53
C SER A 209 -6.21 -7.02 10.44
N ASP A 210 -5.93 -8.13 11.12
CA ASP A 210 -4.63 -8.81 11.08
C ASP A 210 -4.26 -9.28 9.66
N TYR A 211 -5.23 -9.83 8.92
CA TYR A 211 -5.05 -10.17 7.51
C TYR A 211 -4.59 -8.96 6.69
N GLY A 212 -5.29 -7.83 6.83
CA GLY A 212 -4.97 -6.60 6.12
C GLY A 212 -3.61 -6.03 6.52
N ARG A 213 -3.23 -6.14 7.79
CA ARG A 213 -1.93 -5.72 8.32
C ARG A 213 -0.79 -6.54 7.73
N ASP A 214 -0.86 -7.86 7.85
CA ASP A 214 0.17 -8.77 7.33
C ASP A 214 0.29 -8.63 5.78
N LEU A 215 -0.83 -8.50 5.06
CA LEU A 215 -0.84 -8.25 3.62
C LEU A 215 -0.22 -6.90 3.25
N GLY A 216 -0.50 -5.85 4.02
CA GLY A 216 0.04 -4.51 3.80
C GLY A 216 1.55 -4.45 4.00
N ILE A 217 2.08 -5.16 5.00
CA ILE A 217 3.52 -5.29 5.23
C ILE A 217 4.18 -6.07 4.08
N ALA A 218 3.62 -7.22 3.68
CA ALA A 218 4.11 -7.99 2.54
C ALA A 218 4.15 -7.16 1.26
N PHE A 219 3.09 -6.37 1.02
CA PHE A 219 2.99 -5.47 -0.12
C PHE A 219 4.11 -4.42 -0.12
N GLN A 220 4.38 -3.78 1.03
CA GLN A 220 5.41 -2.75 1.12
C GLN A 220 6.81 -3.33 0.91
N ILE A 221 7.15 -4.47 1.55
CA ILE A 221 8.45 -5.12 1.33
C ILE A 221 8.64 -5.46 -0.15
N ALA A 222 7.60 -6.01 -0.80
CA ALA A 222 7.67 -6.33 -2.22
C ALA A 222 7.84 -5.07 -3.10
N ASP A 223 7.20 -3.95 -2.74
CA ASP A 223 7.40 -2.67 -3.45
C ASP A 223 8.83 -2.14 -3.28
N ASP A 224 9.41 -2.23 -2.08
CA ASP A 224 10.79 -1.80 -1.80
C ASP A 224 11.82 -2.66 -2.58
N VAL A 225 11.58 -3.97 -2.67
CA VAL A 225 12.41 -4.86 -3.50
C VAL A 225 12.28 -4.48 -4.98
N LEU A 226 11.06 -4.25 -5.48
CA LEU A 226 10.83 -3.87 -6.87
C LEU A 226 11.44 -2.52 -7.22
N ASP A 227 11.52 -1.56 -6.30
CA ASP A 227 12.22 -0.28 -6.53
C ASP A 227 13.72 -0.49 -6.78
N LEU A 228 14.32 -1.54 -6.22
CA LEU A 228 15.73 -1.87 -6.41
C LEU A 228 15.99 -2.74 -7.63
N VAL A 229 15.18 -3.78 -7.89
CA VAL A 229 15.48 -4.81 -8.91
C VAL A 229 14.49 -4.87 -10.06
N GLY A 230 13.42 -4.06 -10.03
CA GLY A 230 12.40 -4.05 -11.08
C GLY A 230 12.91 -3.56 -12.44
N ASP A 231 12.07 -3.72 -13.47
CA ASP A 231 12.27 -3.16 -14.79
C ASP A 231 11.38 -1.91 -14.96
N GLU A 232 11.97 -0.77 -15.30
CA GLU A 232 11.28 0.51 -15.47
C GLU A 232 10.18 0.46 -16.53
N HIS A 233 10.40 -0.29 -17.61
CA HIS A 233 9.40 -0.45 -18.67
C HIS A 233 8.13 -1.15 -18.16
N THR A 234 8.31 -2.12 -17.27
CA THR A 234 7.20 -2.89 -16.70
C THR A 234 6.58 -2.17 -15.49
N ALA A 235 7.40 -1.52 -14.67
CA ALA A 235 6.96 -0.81 -13.46
C ALA A 235 6.19 0.48 -13.77
N GLY A 236 6.45 1.11 -14.93
CA GLY A 236 5.81 2.36 -15.33
C GLY A 236 6.15 3.55 -14.41
N LYS A 237 7.25 3.47 -13.68
CA LYS A 237 7.80 4.52 -12.81
C LYS A 237 9.33 4.42 -12.79
N SER A 238 10.00 5.51 -12.47
CA SER A 238 11.44 5.48 -12.18
C SER A 238 11.71 4.59 -10.98
N LEU A 239 12.80 3.83 -11.03
CA LEU A 239 13.25 2.92 -9.98
C LEU A 239 14.48 3.49 -9.26
N GLY A 240 14.80 2.93 -8.07
CA GLY A 240 15.87 3.45 -7.21
C GLY A 240 15.50 4.76 -6.52
N THR A 241 14.21 5.11 -6.52
CA THR A 241 13.72 6.36 -5.94
C THR A 241 13.86 6.39 -4.43
N ASP A 242 13.74 5.25 -3.75
CA ASP A 242 13.91 5.16 -2.30
C ASP A 242 15.37 5.40 -1.91
N LEU A 243 16.32 4.85 -2.67
CA LEU A 243 17.74 5.11 -2.48
C LEU A 243 18.09 6.59 -2.74
N ALA A 244 17.58 7.17 -3.83
CA ALA A 244 17.79 8.58 -4.14
C ALA A 244 17.25 9.53 -3.05
N LYS A 245 16.16 9.12 -2.36
CA LYS A 245 15.59 9.85 -1.23
C LYS A 245 16.19 9.45 0.12
N GLN A 246 17.28 8.69 0.11
CA GLN A 246 17.96 8.20 1.31
C GLN A 246 17.03 7.46 2.28
N LYS A 247 16.08 6.68 1.77
CA LYS A 247 15.19 5.84 2.57
C LYS A 247 15.84 4.47 2.77
N PRO A 248 16.18 4.06 4.00
CA PRO A 248 16.69 2.72 4.26
C PRO A 248 15.56 1.70 4.13
N THR A 249 15.65 0.86 3.11
CA THR A 249 14.70 -0.25 2.87
C THR A 249 15.26 -1.56 3.39
N LEU A 250 14.43 -2.59 3.55
CA LEU A 250 14.81 -3.86 4.16
C LEU A 250 16.05 -4.50 3.51
N PRO A 251 16.21 -4.54 2.16
CA PRO A 251 17.44 -5.06 1.56
C PRO A 251 18.70 -4.29 1.99
N ILE A 252 18.62 -2.97 2.08
CA ILE A 252 19.75 -2.12 2.49
C ILE A 252 20.08 -2.36 3.97
N ILE A 253 19.09 -2.39 4.84
CA ILE A 253 19.24 -2.69 6.27
C ILE A 253 19.90 -4.05 6.45
N ARG A 254 19.45 -5.06 5.71
CA ARG A 254 20.04 -6.40 5.76
C ARG A 254 21.50 -6.40 5.29
N LEU A 255 21.80 -5.71 4.20
CA LEU A 255 23.18 -5.57 3.71
C LEU A 255 24.08 -4.96 4.80
N MET A 256 23.66 -3.85 5.42
CA MET A 256 24.43 -3.18 6.47
C MET A 256 24.70 -4.09 7.68
N GLN A 257 23.80 -5.00 8.01
CA GLN A 257 23.99 -6.01 9.06
C GLN A 257 25.00 -7.11 8.69
N MET A 258 25.13 -7.41 7.39
CA MET A 258 25.97 -8.52 6.91
C MET A 258 27.39 -8.10 6.57
N LEU A 259 27.64 -6.80 6.40
CA LEU A 259 28.97 -6.28 6.11
C LEU A 259 29.87 -6.32 7.35
N ASP A 260 31.17 -6.61 7.14
CA ASP A 260 32.16 -6.33 8.18
C ASP A 260 32.27 -4.83 8.48
N GLU A 261 32.88 -4.50 9.62
CA GLU A 261 32.91 -3.11 10.12
C GLU A 261 33.52 -2.13 9.12
N GLY A 262 34.62 -2.51 8.44
CA GLY A 262 35.31 -1.63 7.50
C GLY A 262 34.44 -1.32 6.28
N LEU A 263 33.92 -2.35 5.61
CA LEU A 263 33.03 -2.18 4.45
C LEU A 263 31.73 -1.48 4.81
N ARG A 264 31.21 -1.72 6.00
CA ARG A 264 30.00 -1.05 6.50
C ARG A 264 30.22 0.44 6.65
N GLN A 265 31.33 0.87 7.25
CA GLN A 265 31.67 2.28 7.42
C GLN A 265 31.91 2.97 6.08
N ASP A 266 32.61 2.31 5.15
CA ASP A 266 32.85 2.85 3.81
C ASP A 266 31.53 3.06 3.05
N LEU A 267 30.64 2.07 3.07
CA LEU A 267 29.33 2.16 2.40
C LEU A 267 28.44 3.21 3.08
N LEU A 268 28.41 3.25 4.41
CA LEU A 268 27.65 4.24 5.17
C LEU A 268 28.07 5.65 4.79
N HIS A 269 29.38 5.94 4.85
CA HIS A 269 29.91 7.23 4.46
C HIS A 269 29.59 7.62 3.01
N ALA A 270 29.67 6.65 2.10
CA ALA A 270 29.33 6.86 0.69
C ALA A 270 27.84 7.18 0.50
N LEU A 271 26.93 6.48 1.18
CA LEU A 271 25.48 6.71 1.10
C LEU A 271 25.08 8.05 1.74
N GLU A 272 25.62 8.39 2.90
CA GLU A 272 25.34 9.66 3.61
C GLU A 272 25.84 10.88 2.84
N SER A 273 27.02 10.78 2.20
CA SER A 273 27.58 11.87 1.39
C SER A 273 26.89 12.06 0.03
N GLY A 274 25.97 11.16 -0.35
CA GLY A 274 25.35 11.15 -1.66
C GLY A 274 26.30 10.72 -2.81
N ALA A 275 27.54 10.32 -2.46
CA ALA A 275 28.53 9.78 -3.39
C ALA A 275 28.50 8.24 -3.48
N GLY A 276 27.47 7.62 -2.86
CA GLY A 276 27.30 6.18 -2.84
C GLY A 276 27.04 5.58 -4.22
N PRO A 277 27.21 4.25 -4.35
CA PRO A 277 26.86 3.57 -5.57
C PRO A 277 25.38 3.77 -5.84
N GLY A 278 25.04 4.19 -7.05
CA GLY A 278 23.64 4.21 -7.48
C GLY A 278 23.04 2.79 -7.45
N ARG A 279 21.77 2.67 -7.80
CA ARG A 279 21.04 1.39 -7.87
C ARG A 279 21.88 0.28 -8.54
N ASP A 280 22.44 0.55 -9.73
CA ASP A 280 23.18 -0.45 -10.51
C ASP A 280 24.46 -0.92 -9.83
N GLY A 281 25.09 -0.08 -9.04
CA GLY A 281 26.28 -0.44 -8.26
C GLY A 281 25.92 -1.18 -6.96
N LEU A 282 24.75 -0.90 -6.39
CA LEU A 282 24.31 -1.50 -5.12
C LEU A 282 23.70 -2.90 -5.31
N VAL A 283 22.96 -3.14 -6.38
CA VAL A 283 22.26 -4.42 -6.64
C VAL A 283 23.22 -5.63 -6.66
N PRO A 284 24.42 -5.59 -7.29
CA PRO A 284 25.38 -6.69 -7.21
C PRO A 284 25.83 -6.99 -5.78
N LEU A 285 25.99 -5.96 -4.94
CA LEU A 285 26.38 -6.12 -3.54
C LEU A 285 25.26 -6.73 -2.71
N LEU A 286 24.03 -6.26 -2.90
CA LEU A 286 22.82 -6.81 -2.26
C LEU A 286 22.64 -8.29 -2.59
N ASN A 287 22.89 -8.70 -3.85
CA ASN A 287 22.84 -10.10 -4.27
C ASN A 287 23.97 -10.92 -3.64
N ARG A 288 25.19 -10.39 -3.59
CA ARG A 288 26.35 -11.07 -2.99
C ARG A 288 26.11 -11.42 -1.52
N TYR A 289 25.44 -10.57 -0.77
CA TYR A 289 25.12 -10.77 0.65
C TYR A 289 23.72 -11.31 0.89
N ASP A 290 23.05 -11.83 -0.15
CA ASP A 290 21.71 -12.44 -0.08
C ASP A 290 20.62 -11.52 0.50
N ALA A 291 20.84 -10.21 0.46
CA ALA A 291 19.94 -9.22 1.10
C ALA A 291 18.61 -9.06 0.37
N ILE A 292 18.61 -9.17 -0.97
CA ILE A 292 17.36 -9.15 -1.77
C ILE A 292 16.55 -10.40 -1.49
N HIS A 293 17.18 -11.59 -1.53
CA HIS A 293 16.48 -12.84 -1.24
C HIS A 293 15.89 -12.85 0.17
N TYR A 294 16.65 -12.37 1.16
CA TYR A 294 16.14 -12.19 2.52
C TYR A 294 14.85 -11.37 2.56
N ALA A 295 14.83 -10.21 1.91
CA ALA A 295 13.63 -9.36 1.89
C ALA A 295 12.45 -10.02 1.19
N VAL A 296 12.70 -10.75 0.08
CA VAL A 296 11.66 -11.53 -0.62
C VAL A 296 11.07 -12.61 0.29
N GLU A 297 11.91 -13.36 1.01
CA GLU A 297 11.41 -14.38 1.96
C GLU A 297 10.62 -13.75 3.11
N ARG A 298 11.06 -12.59 3.64
CA ARG A 298 10.26 -11.85 4.64
C ARG A 298 8.89 -11.43 4.10
N ALA A 299 8.82 -10.98 2.83
CA ALA A 299 7.53 -10.67 2.20
C ALA A 299 6.64 -11.91 2.09
N LYS A 300 7.19 -13.07 1.71
CA LYS A 300 6.47 -14.35 1.65
C LYS A 300 5.97 -14.79 3.02
N ASP A 301 6.78 -14.64 4.07
CA ASP A 301 6.38 -14.96 5.45
C ASP A 301 5.14 -14.17 5.87
N TYR A 302 5.12 -12.86 5.62
CA TYR A 302 3.96 -12.02 5.91
C TYR A 302 2.75 -12.37 5.05
N ALA A 303 2.94 -12.68 3.77
CA ALA A 303 1.86 -13.11 2.89
C ALA A 303 1.26 -14.46 3.36
N GLU A 304 2.09 -15.39 3.84
CA GLU A 304 1.61 -16.67 4.39
C GLU A 304 0.88 -16.46 5.73
N ARG A 305 1.38 -15.58 6.61
CA ARG A 305 0.66 -15.19 7.83
C ARG A 305 -0.71 -14.61 7.49
N ALA A 306 -0.78 -13.68 6.51
CA ALA A 306 -2.06 -13.16 6.03
C ALA A 306 -2.98 -14.29 5.54
N ARG A 307 -2.47 -15.25 4.76
CA ARG A 307 -3.25 -16.40 4.31
C ARG A 307 -3.83 -17.21 5.46
N GLN A 308 -3.03 -17.46 6.50
CA GLN A 308 -3.44 -18.20 7.71
C GLN A 308 -4.54 -17.49 8.51
N ARG A 309 -4.60 -16.13 8.47
CA ARG A 309 -5.71 -15.38 9.07
C ARG A 309 -7.08 -15.71 8.46
N LEU A 310 -7.09 -16.25 7.25
CA LEU A 310 -8.31 -16.65 6.54
C LEU A 310 -8.70 -18.12 6.79
N ASP A 311 -7.95 -18.85 7.61
CA ASP A 311 -8.27 -20.24 7.95
C ASP A 311 -9.57 -20.32 8.75
N GLY A 312 -10.41 -21.29 8.44
CA GLY A 312 -11.72 -21.45 9.08
C GLY A 312 -12.82 -20.51 8.55
N LEU A 313 -12.52 -19.60 7.59
CA LEU A 313 -13.59 -18.89 6.88
C LEU A 313 -14.39 -19.85 6.00
N SER A 314 -15.70 -19.62 5.93
CA SER A 314 -16.58 -20.36 5.03
C SER A 314 -16.05 -20.29 3.59
N PRO A 315 -16.01 -21.42 2.85
CA PRO A 315 -15.61 -21.42 1.46
C PRO A 315 -16.50 -20.52 0.62
N GLY A 316 -15.88 -19.73 -0.27
CA GLY A 316 -16.62 -18.84 -1.18
C GLY A 316 -15.68 -18.05 -2.09
N PRO A 317 -16.21 -17.50 -3.20
CA PRO A 317 -15.40 -16.80 -4.18
C PRO A 317 -14.60 -15.62 -3.59
N ALA A 318 -15.15 -14.89 -2.62
CA ALA A 318 -14.49 -13.79 -1.96
C ALA A 318 -13.32 -14.27 -1.08
N ALA A 319 -13.53 -15.28 -0.25
CA ALA A 319 -12.48 -15.86 0.59
C ALA A 319 -11.34 -16.45 -0.27
N GLU A 320 -11.68 -17.11 -1.38
CA GLU A 320 -10.68 -17.64 -2.31
C GLU A 320 -9.87 -16.52 -2.99
N SER A 321 -10.50 -15.43 -3.41
CA SER A 321 -9.82 -14.29 -3.98
C SER A 321 -8.89 -13.62 -2.97
N LEU A 322 -9.27 -13.49 -1.70
CA LEU A 322 -8.40 -12.99 -0.63
C LEU A 322 -7.16 -13.89 -0.46
N ARG A 323 -7.31 -15.23 -0.46
CA ARG A 323 -6.17 -16.17 -0.41
C ARG A 323 -5.25 -16.01 -1.62
N ARG A 324 -5.81 -15.91 -2.82
CA ARG A 324 -5.03 -15.74 -4.06
C ARG A 324 -4.29 -14.38 -4.08
N LEU A 325 -4.86 -13.36 -3.46
CA LEU A 325 -4.22 -12.04 -3.38
C LEU A 325 -2.91 -12.09 -2.59
N THR A 326 -2.79 -12.92 -1.54
CA THR A 326 -1.53 -13.06 -0.78
C THR A 326 -0.40 -13.58 -1.67
N HIS A 327 -0.68 -14.56 -2.55
CA HIS A 327 0.29 -15.03 -3.52
C HIS A 327 0.61 -13.97 -4.59
N PHE A 328 -0.42 -13.24 -5.05
CA PHE A 328 -0.22 -12.20 -6.06
C PHE A 328 0.71 -11.10 -5.58
N VAL A 329 0.60 -10.69 -4.32
CA VAL A 329 1.40 -9.58 -3.75
C VAL A 329 2.90 -9.85 -3.79
N VAL A 330 3.33 -11.08 -3.52
CA VAL A 330 4.75 -11.44 -3.43
C VAL A 330 5.33 -11.99 -4.74
N ASN A 331 4.47 -12.36 -5.70
CA ASN A 331 4.88 -12.89 -7.00
C ASN A 331 4.67 -11.87 -8.14
N ARG A 332 4.50 -10.59 -7.81
CA ARG A 332 4.49 -9.51 -8.80
C ARG A 332 5.87 -9.45 -9.45
N SER A 333 5.99 -9.90 -10.69
CA SER A 333 7.06 -9.39 -11.55
C SER A 333 6.74 -7.93 -11.85
N ALA A 334 7.75 -7.11 -11.76
CA ALA A 334 7.67 -5.73 -12.17
C ALA A 334 7.20 -5.61 -13.62
#